data_bbcbed853ba3598fd408ab620dcda35e
#
_entry.id   bbcbed853ba3598fd408ab620dcda35e
#
_cell.length_a   1.000
_cell.length_b   1.000
_cell.length_c   1.000
_cell.angle_alpha   90.00
_cell.angle_beta   90.00
_cell.angle_gamma   90.00
#
_symmetry.space_group_name_H-M   'P 1'
#
loop_
_entity.id
_entity.type
_entity.pdbx_description
1 polymer ?
#
loop_
_entity_poly.entity_id
_entity_poly.type
_entity_poly.pdbx_seq_one_letter_code
_entity_poly.pdbx_strand_id
1 'polypeptide(L)'
;QYGVGLMQYTIGDLKRSDTVSTLIEPLINNKNITIHLNSIVTKVIIENKKAVGVEVVNKGKVENFYGKEIILTAGSLVSPKILMHSGIGDEIQLNKYGIKVIQKLPGVGKNLQDHHEVPFISRAKQGYGYFKQDKGLRKIKNGIQYLLFKSGPVASTGVDCCSFLNPENILDKNNPTVKLYCVQIMYTDRDTKGIDPDHGVTLTPCIMNPKSRGEVTLKSSNPLDLPNVNPNFLSNKEDISTFIASLKLAREV
;
A
#
# COMPACT_ATOMS: atom_id res chain seq x y z
N GLN A 1 -7.96 17.19 -7.67
CA GLN A 1 -7.23 18.38 -8.16
C GLN A 1 -6.45 17.99 -9.40
N TYR A 2 -6.46 18.83 -10.43
CA TYR A 2 -5.66 18.70 -11.63
C TYR A 2 -4.47 19.65 -11.57
N GLY A 3 -3.31 19.21 -12.04
CA GLY A 3 -2.11 20.05 -12.10
C GLY A 3 -0.97 19.54 -11.21
N VAL A 4 0.01 20.40 -10.98
CA VAL A 4 1.20 20.10 -10.18
C VAL A 4 1.08 20.74 -8.81
N GLY A 5 1.46 20.03 -7.76
CA GLY A 5 1.45 20.52 -6.40
C GLY A 5 2.40 19.78 -5.48
N LEU A 6 2.55 20.30 -4.29
CA LEU A 6 3.32 19.63 -3.25
C LEU A 6 2.56 18.38 -2.76
N MET A 7 3.31 17.34 -2.46
CA MET A 7 2.76 16.16 -1.81
C MET A 7 2.28 16.49 -0.40
N GLN A 8 1.11 15.95 -0.05
CA GLN A 8 0.59 16.00 1.31
C GLN A 8 0.98 14.72 2.05
N TYR A 9 1.48 14.87 3.25
CA TYR A 9 1.95 13.76 4.07
C TYR A 9 1.31 13.77 5.45
N THR A 10 1.18 12.58 6.02
CA THR A 10 0.78 12.39 7.42
C THR A 10 1.99 12.60 8.33
N ILE A 11 2.36 13.85 8.52
CA ILE A 11 3.48 14.29 9.36
C ILE A 11 2.96 15.31 10.36
N GLY A 12 3.17 15.08 11.65
CA GLY A 12 2.92 16.01 12.75
C GLY A 12 4.18 16.14 13.59
N ASP A 13 4.51 17.35 14.03
CA ASP A 13 5.69 17.64 14.85
C ASP A 13 7.00 17.04 14.29
N LEU A 14 7.15 17.09 12.96
CA LEU A 14 8.31 16.55 12.22
C LEU A 14 8.51 15.04 12.36
N LYS A 15 7.49 14.32 12.78
CA LYS A 15 7.46 12.87 12.89
C LYS A 15 6.35 12.30 12.03
N ARG A 16 6.52 11.05 11.62
CA ARG A 16 5.43 10.30 10.98
C ARG A 16 4.26 10.19 11.95
N SER A 17 3.09 10.70 11.54
CA SER A 17 1.84 10.57 12.29
C SER A 17 1.08 9.36 11.75
N ASP A 18 1.35 8.19 12.29
CA ASP A 18 0.57 6.99 11.99
C ASP A 18 -0.61 6.82 12.96
N THR A 19 -1.48 5.86 12.69
CA THR A 19 -2.67 5.62 13.50
C THR A 19 -2.34 5.16 14.92
N VAL A 20 -1.19 4.53 15.14
CA VAL A 20 -0.77 4.13 16.48
C VAL A 20 -0.38 5.35 17.29
N SER A 21 0.55 6.17 16.77
CA SER A 21 1.04 7.36 17.50
C SER A 21 -0.04 8.42 17.72
N THR A 22 -1.00 8.54 16.79
CA THR A 22 -2.03 9.58 16.86
C THR A 22 -3.32 9.16 17.56
N LEU A 23 -3.71 7.89 17.47
CA LEU A 23 -5.00 7.43 17.97
C LEU A 23 -4.88 6.40 19.11
N ILE A 24 -3.84 5.58 19.14
CA ILE A 24 -3.72 4.52 20.14
C ILE A 24 -2.87 4.97 21.35
N GLU A 25 -1.69 5.54 21.12
CA GLU A 25 -0.80 5.95 22.22
C GLU A 25 -1.47 6.91 23.21
N PRO A 26 -2.25 7.92 22.80
CA PRO A 26 -2.96 8.77 23.72
C PRO A 26 -3.98 8.04 24.62
N LEU A 27 -4.44 6.86 24.18
CA LEU A 27 -5.45 6.06 24.85
C LEU A 27 -4.90 4.79 25.49
N ILE A 28 -3.58 4.60 25.54
CA ILE A 28 -2.95 3.34 25.98
C ILE A 28 -3.33 2.96 27.41
N ASN A 29 -3.57 3.95 28.28
CA ASN A 29 -3.98 3.77 29.67
C ASN A 29 -5.51 3.72 29.88
N ASN A 30 -6.30 3.75 28.79
CA ASN A 30 -7.75 3.69 28.89
C ASN A 30 -8.18 2.25 29.22
N LYS A 31 -8.86 2.07 30.34
CA LYS A 31 -9.30 0.74 30.83
C LYS A 31 -10.31 0.04 29.91
N ASN A 32 -10.93 0.77 29.00
CA ASN A 32 -11.86 0.21 28.03
C ASN A 32 -11.18 -0.33 26.76
N ILE A 33 -9.86 -0.19 26.64
CA ILE A 33 -9.08 -0.66 25.49
C ILE A 33 -8.13 -1.76 25.97
N THR A 34 -8.22 -2.93 25.30
CA THR A 34 -7.28 -4.03 25.50
C THR A 34 -6.62 -4.34 24.16
N ILE A 35 -5.30 -4.36 24.13
CA ILE A 35 -4.50 -4.62 22.93
C ILE A 35 -3.77 -5.96 23.11
N HIS A 36 -4.06 -6.91 22.24
CA HIS A 36 -3.41 -8.20 22.17
C HIS A 36 -2.37 -8.21 21.05
N LEU A 37 -1.09 -8.09 21.41
CA LEU A 37 0.03 -8.14 20.46
C LEU A 37 0.44 -9.60 20.17
N ASN A 38 1.12 -9.81 19.03
CA ASN A 38 1.60 -11.13 18.58
C ASN A 38 0.47 -12.17 18.47
N SER A 39 -0.72 -11.71 18.10
CA SER A 39 -1.95 -12.48 18.05
C SER A 39 -2.45 -12.53 16.61
N ILE A 40 -2.48 -13.72 16.01
CA ILE A 40 -2.93 -13.92 14.62
C ILE A 40 -4.37 -14.43 14.66
N VAL A 41 -5.29 -13.64 14.14
CA VAL A 41 -6.69 -14.08 13.96
C VAL A 41 -6.74 -15.10 12.82
N THR A 42 -7.23 -16.29 13.12
CA THR A 42 -7.34 -17.42 12.18
C THR A 42 -8.70 -17.49 11.52
N LYS A 43 -9.77 -17.26 12.27
CA LYS A 43 -11.15 -17.21 11.77
C LYS A 43 -12.07 -16.42 12.70
N VAL A 44 -13.22 -16.03 12.17
CA VAL A 44 -14.37 -15.54 12.92
C VAL A 44 -15.18 -16.74 13.44
N ILE A 45 -15.59 -16.71 14.69
CA ILE A 45 -16.49 -17.68 15.31
C ILE A 45 -17.92 -17.27 14.97
N ILE A 46 -18.65 -18.17 14.32
CA ILE A 46 -20.01 -17.90 13.83
C ILE A 46 -20.96 -18.93 14.48
N GLU A 47 -21.94 -18.41 15.21
CA GLU A 47 -23.02 -19.19 15.81
C GLU A 47 -24.37 -18.65 15.36
N ASN A 48 -25.27 -19.52 14.93
CA ASN A 48 -26.61 -19.15 14.45
C ASN A 48 -26.59 -17.99 13.41
N LYS A 49 -25.62 -18.03 12.47
CA LYS A 49 -25.39 -17.00 11.43
C LYS A 49 -24.97 -15.63 11.98
N LYS A 50 -24.51 -15.54 13.21
CA LYS A 50 -24.01 -14.33 13.84
C LYS A 50 -22.54 -14.51 14.20
N ALA A 51 -21.72 -13.50 13.91
CA ALA A 51 -20.35 -13.44 14.41
C ALA A 51 -20.38 -13.14 15.91
N VAL A 52 -19.80 -14.03 16.70
CA VAL A 52 -19.78 -13.93 18.17
C VAL A 52 -18.39 -13.80 18.76
N GLY A 53 -17.34 -14.02 17.95
CA GLY A 53 -15.96 -13.94 18.43
C GLY A 53 -14.96 -14.18 17.32
N VAL A 54 -13.68 -14.27 17.70
CA VAL A 54 -12.57 -14.64 16.84
C VAL A 54 -11.72 -15.71 17.49
N GLU A 55 -11.21 -16.64 16.69
CA GLU A 55 -10.16 -17.58 17.08
C GLU A 55 -8.80 -16.95 16.75
N VAL A 56 -7.89 -17.05 17.67
CA VAL A 56 -6.57 -16.41 17.61
C VAL A 56 -5.48 -17.42 17.95
N VAL A 57 -4.37 -17.36 17.25
CA VAL A 57 -3.14 -18.06 17.61
C VAL A 57 -2.14 -17.06 18.21
N ASN A 58 -1.76 -17.29 19.45
CA ASN A 58 -0.75 -16.52 20.16
C ASN A 58 0.34 -17.45 20.70
N LYS A 59 1.59 -17.28 20.28
CA LYS A 59 2.74 -18.14 20.68
C LYS A 59 2.43 -19.64 20.55
N GLY A 60 1.74 -20.04 19.48
CA GLY A 60 1.37 -21.43 19.21
C GLY A 60 0.16 -21.96 19.99
N LYS A 61 -0.45 -21.18 20.85
CA LYS A 61 -1.69 -21.53 21.57
C LYS A 61 -2.89 -20.94 20.88
N VAL A 62 -3.97 -21.70 20.81
CA VAL A 62 -5.26 -21.26 20.26
C VAL A 62 -6.09 -20.70 21.42
N GLU A 63 -6.60 -19.50 21.23
CA GLU A 63 -7.47 -18.79 22.18
C GLU A 63 -8.67 -18.21 21.45
N ASN A 64 -9.81 -18.10 22.15
CA ASN A 64 -11.03 -17.51 21.60
C ASN A 64 -11.36 -16.21 22.36
N PHE A 65 -11.65 -15.17 21.61
CA PHE A 65 -12.15 -13.91 22.15
C PHE A 65 -13.57 -13.68 21.67
N TYR A 66 -14.46 -13.35 22.57
CA TYR A 66 -15.88 -13.15 22.28
C TYR A 66 -16.26 -11.68 22.42
N GLY A 67 -17.21 -11.23 21.60
CA GLY A 67 -17.68 -9.85 21.60
C GLY A 67 -19.10 -9.72 21.06
N LYS A 68 -19.75 -8.63 21.40
CA LYS A 68 -21.11 -8.31 20.89
C LYS A 68 -21.07 -7.95 19.40
N GLU A 69 -19.96 -7.39 18.95
CA GLU A 69 -19.70 -6.97 17.58
C GLU A 69 -18.27 -7.35 17.19
N ILE A 70 -18.09 -7.85 15.97
CA ILE A 70 -16.79 -8.27 15.43
C ILE A 70 -16.50 -7.42 14.21
N ILE A 71 -15.40 -6.66 14.25
CA ILE A 71 -14.98 -5.76 13.18
C ILE A 71 -13.67 -6.27 12.58
N LEU A 72 -13.67 -6.61 11.28
CA LEU A 72 -12.49 -7.04 10.55
C LEU A 72 -11.84 -5.87 9.80
N THR A 73 -10.64 -5.50 10.21
CA THR A 73 -9.84 -4.43 9.60
C THR A 73 -8.43 -4.90 9.26
N ALA A 74 -8.28 -6.18 8.89
CA ALA A 74 -6.97 -6.79 8.59
C ALA A 74 -6.42 -6.46 7.19
N GLY A 75 -7.01 -5.50 6.50
CA GLY A 75 -6.61 -5.07 5.15
C GLY A 75 -7.18 -5.93 4.03
N SER A 76 -6.96 -5.48 2.79
CA SER A 76 -7.55 -6.06 1.57
C SER A 76 -7.10 -7.49 1.28
N LEU A 77 -5.95 -7.90 1.78
CA LEU A 77 -5.40 -9.24 1.55
C LEU A 77 -5.76 -10.23 2.66
N VAL A 78 -5.78 -9.80 3.90
CA VAL A 78 -5.95 -10.70 5.05
C VAL A 78 -7.41 -10.80 5.48
N SER A 79 -8.21 -9.73 5.41
CA SER A 79 -9.63 -9.79 5.75
C SER A 79 -10.41 -10.84 4.93
N PRO A 80 -10.27 -10.91 3.59
CA PRO A 80 -10.92 -11.96 2.82
C PRO A 80 -10.40 -13.37 3.17
N LYS A 81 -9.10 -13.52 3.48
CA LYS A 81 -8.54 -14.80 3.96
C LYS A 81 -9.21 -15.26 5.25
N ILE A 82 -9.38 -14.37 6.23
CA ILE A 82 -10.06 -14.68 7.49
C ILE A 82 -11.50 -15.08 7.24
N LEU A 83 -12.24 -14.38 6.37
CA LEU A 83 -13.61 -14.74 6.00
C LEU A 83 -13.68 -16.13 5.36
N MET A 84 -12.79 -16.44 4.42
CA MET A 84 -12.73 -17.75 3.77
C MET A 84 -12.44 -18.87 4.78
N HIS A 85 -11.47 -18.71 5.68
CA HIS A 85 -11.23 -19.68 6.77
C HIS A 85 -12.40 -19.79 7.77
N SER A 86 -13.27 -18.78 7.81
CA SER A 86 -14.49 -18.80 8.61
C SER A 86 -15.67 -19.46 7.88
N GLY A 87 -15.46 -20.02 6.69
CA GLY A 87 -16.52 -20.64 5.89
C GLY A 87 -17.39 -19.64 5.12
N ILE A 88 -16.92 -18.40 4.93
CA ILE A 88 -17.62 -17.36 4.16
C ILE A 88 -16.84 -17.08 2.88
N GLY A 89 -17.40 -17.41 1.71
CA GLY A 89 -16.69 -17.23 0.45
C GLY A 89 -17.29 -17.98 -0.71
N ASP A 90 -16.45 -18.19 -1.73
CA ASP A 90 -16.78 -19.03 -2.88
C ASP A 90 -16.81 -20.51 -2.48
N GLU A 91 -17.95 -21.14 -2.70
CA GLU A 91 -18.21 -22.54 -2.30
C GLU A 91 -17.21 -23.53 -2.92
N ILE A 92 -16.84 -23.32 -4.20
CA ILE A 92 -15.90 -24.21 -4.90
C ILE A 92 -14.53 -24.14 -4.24
N GLN A 93 -14.08 -22.92 -3.95
CA GLN A 93 -12.79 -22.69 -3.29
C GLN A 93 -12.77 -23.26 -1.86
N LEU A 94 -13.82 -23.02 -1.07
CA LEU A 94 -13.91 -23.52 0.31
C LEU A 94 -13.91 -25.05 0.35
N ASN A 95 -14.70 -25.69 -0.50
CA ASN A 95 -14.77 -27.14 -0.60
C ASN A 95 -13.44 -27.77 -1.03
N LYS A 96 -12.68 -27.11 -1.93
CA LYS A 96 -11.34 -27.55 -2.35
C LYS A 96 -10.40 -27.76 -1.16
N TYR A 97 -10.54 -26.95 -0.12
CA TYR A 97 -9.70 -27.02 1.08
C TYR A 97 -10.39 -27.69 2.28
N GLY A 98 -11.55 -28.34 2.08
CA GLY A 98 -12.31 -29.01 3.13
C GLY A 98 -12.91 -28.06 4.16
N ILE A 99 -13.08 -26.79 3.83
CA ILE A 99 -13.66 -25.77 4.72
C ILE A 99 -15.17 -25.82 4.57
N LYS A 100 -15.88 -26.07 5.70
CA LYS A 100 -17.35 -26.10 5.73
C LYS A 100 -17.91 -24.73 5.32
N VAL A 101 -18.77 -24.71 4.31
CA VAL A 101 -19.45 -23.48 3.87
C VAL A 101 -20.53 -23.11 4.88
N ILE A 102 -20.39 -21.94 5.50
CA ILE A 102 -21.38 -21.34 6.39
C ILE A 102 -22.24 -20.36 5.60
N GLN A 103 -21.59 -19.54 4.77
CA GLN A 103 -22.26 -18.56 3.92
C GLN A 103 -21.60 -18.51 2.55
N LYS A 104 -22.34 -18.84 1.50
CA LYS A 104 -21.90 -18.66 0.12
C LYS A 104 -21.88 -17.17 -0.23
N LEU A 105 -20.69 -16.66 -0.48
CA LEU A 105 -20.44 -15.25 -0.81
C LEU A 105 -19.29 -15.15 -1.84
N PRO A 106 -19.57 -15.38 -3.13
CA PRO A 106 -18.54 -15.56 -4.16
C PRO A 106 -17.70 -14.30 -4.43
N GLY A 107 -18.13 -13.13 -3.95
CA GLY A 107 -17.37 -11.87 -4.03
C GLY A 107 -16.21 -11.75 -3.06
N VAL A 108 -16.12 -12.62 -2.04
CA VAL A 108 -15.00 -12.59 -1.07
C VAL A 108 -13.70 -12.92 -1.79
N GLY A 109 -12.71 -12.04 -1.66
CA GLY A 109 -11.42 -12.15 -2.32
C GLY A 109 -11.41 -11.71 -3.79
N LYS A 110 -12.53 -11.32 -4.37
CA LYS A 110 -12.61 -10.82 -5.74
C LYS A 110 -12.47 -9.30 -5.81
N ASN A 111 -12.31 -8.79 -7.04
CA ASN A 111 -12.26 -7.36 -7.33
C ASN A 111 -11.05 -6.63 -6.68
N LEU A 112 -9.94 -7.33 -6.50
CA LEU A 112 -8.70 -6.72 -6.02
C LEU A 112 -8.23 -5.65 -7.01
N GLN A 113 -7.91 -4.48 -6.48
CA GLN A 113 -7.40 -3.35 -7.24
C GLN A 113 -6.17 -2.82 -6.52
N ASP A 114 -5.17 -2.44 -7.29
CA ASP A 114 -3.97 -1.79 -6.78
C ASP A 114 -3.41 -0.83 -7.83
N HIS A 115 -2.66 0.15 -7.39
CA HIS A 115 -2.00 1.10 -8.25
C HIS A 115 -0.81 0.45 -8.95
N HIS A 116 -0.83 0.42 -10.29
CA HIS A 116 0.37 0.02 -11.01
C HIS A 116 1.23 1.25 -11.27
N GLU A 117 2.52 1.07 -11.14
CA GLU A 117 3.49 2.12 -11.43
C GLU A 117 4.72 1.55 -12.11
N VAL A 118 5.36 2.35 -12.96
CA VAL A 118 6.67 2.04 -13.55
C VAL A 118 7.54 3.28 -13.45
N PRO A 119 8.70 3.21 -12.80
CA PRO A 119 9.60 4.33 -12.71
C PRO A 119 10.25 4.63 -14.07
N PHE A 120 10.17 5.88 -14.50
CA PHE A 120 10.95 6.44 -15.60
C PHE A 120 12.15 7.16 -15.03
N ILE A 121 13.34 6.57 -15.17
CA ILE A 121 14.57 7.04 -14.54
C ILE A 121 15.37 7.87 -15.55
N SER A 122 15.72 9.10 -15.17
CA SER A 122 16.52 10.00 -15.99
C SER A 122 17.76 10.47 -15.26
N ARG A 123 18.90 10.44 -15.94
CA ARG A 123 20.15 10.99 -15.43
C ARG A 123 20.18 12.50 -15.65
N ALA A 124 20.54 13.26 -14.63
CA ALA A 124 20.69 14.69 -14.74
C ALA A 124 22.02 15.09 -15.40
N LYS A 125 21.99 16.14 -16.21
CA LYS A 125 23.21 16.72 -16.82
C LYS A 125 24.13 17.40 -15.80
N GLN A 126 23.59 17.77 -14.65
CA GLN A 126 24.29 18.46 -13.56
C GLN A 126 23.94 17.80 -12.22
N GLY A 127 24.65 18.15 -11.17
CA GLY A 127 24.48 17.61 -9.84
C GLY A 127 23.21 18.08 -9.12
N TYR A 128 22.05 17.55 -9.53
CA TYR A 128 20.76 17.80 -8.89
C TYR A 128 20.34 16.65 -7.98
N GLY A 129 19.37 16.94 -7.10
CA GLY A 129 18.71 15.96 -6.25
C GLY A 129 19.50 15.54 -5.02
N TYR A 130 19.11 14.39 -4.48
CA TYR A 130 19.61 13.92 -3.18
C TYR A 130 20.80 12.94 -3.27
N PHE A 131 21.31 12.65 -4.47
CA PHE A 131 22.43 11.72 -4.63
C PHE A 131 23.65 12.15 -3.82
N LYS A 132 24.20 11.25 -3.01
CA LYS A 132 25.34 11.47 -2.09
C LYS A 132 25.13 12.58 -1.02
N GLN A 133 23.89 13.02 -0.78
CA GLN A 133 23.60 13.95 0.32
C GLN A 133 23.74 13.26 1.70
N ASP A 134 23.70 11.96 1.74
CA ASP A 134 23.89 11.07 2.91
C ASP A 134 25.34 10.66 3.15
N LYS A 135 26.32 11.19 2.38
CA LYS A 135 27.73 10.79 2.44
C LYS A 135 28.64 11.92 2.91
N GLY A 136 29.74 11.55 3.59
CA GLY A 136 30.82 12.43 3.99
C GLY A 136 30.37 13.69 4.73
N LEU A 137 31.02 14.82 4.47
CA LEU A 137 30.73 16.13 5.10
C LEU A 137 29.31 16.63 4.81
N ARG A 138 28.72 16.25 3.67
CA ARG A 138 27.33 16.63 3.33
C ARG A 138 26.34 16.04 4.32
N LYS A 139 26.53 14.78 4.74
CA LYS A 139 25.71 14.13 5.77
C LYS A 139 25.72 14.93 7.07
N ILE A 140 26.90 15.35 7.53
CA ILE A 140 27.06 16.14 8.76
C ILE A 140 26.36 17.48 8.62
N LYS A 141 26.63 18.23 7.54
CA LYS A 141 25.98 19.51 7.25
C LYS A 141 24.46 19.40 7.23
N ASN A 142 23.93 18.42 6.50
CA ASN A 142 22.48 18.20 6.39
C ASN A 142 21.86 17.79 7.71
N GLY A 143 22.57 17.00 8.53
CA GLY A 143 22.14 16.65 9.89
C GLY A 143 22.08 17.88 10.80
N ILE A 144 23.09 18.73 10.81
CA ILE A 144 23.11 19.99 11.59
C ILE A 144 21.98 20.91 11.12
N GLN A 145 21.82 21.08 9.79
CA GLN A 145 20.73 21.87 9.23
C GLN A 145 19.37 21.41 9.69
N TYR A 146 19.14 20.10 9.70
CA TYR A 146 17.87 19.54 10.19
C TYR A 146 17.68 19.76 11.69
N LEU A 147 18.72 19.55 12.50
CA LEU A 147 18.62 19.72 13.96
C LEU A 147 18.30 21.17 14.34
N LEU A 148 18.95 22.14 13.69
CA LEU A 148 18.81 23.57 14.02
C LEU A 148 17.59 24.22 13.34
N PHE A 149 17.34 23.90 12.07
CA PHE A 149 16.37 24.63 11.24
C PHE A 149 15.20 23.75 10.76
N LYS A 150 15.21 22.46 11.06
CA LYS A 150 14.18 21.50 10.61
C LYS A 150 13.93 21.55 9.09
N SER A 151 14.99 21.76 8.33
CA SER A 151 14.96 21.95 6.87
C SER A 151 16.05 21.16 6.17
N GLY A 152 16.07 21.21 4.84
CA GLY A 152 17.05 20.54 3.99
C GLY A 152 16.71 19.08 3.66
N PRO A 153 17.65 18.35 3.04
CA PRO A 153 17.38 16.99 2.53
C PRO A 153 16.87 15.98 3.56
N VAL A 154 17.25 16.14 4.84
CA VAL A 154 16.78 15.24 5.93
C VAL A 154 15.32 15.48 6.29
N ALA A 155 14.78 16.66 6.00
CA ALA A 155 13.38 17.00 6.22
C ALA A 155 12.46 16.55 5.09
N SER A 156 13.03 16.20 3.93
CA SER A 156 12.26 15.71 2.78
C SER A 156 11.85 14.25 2.96
N THR A 157 10.69 13.90 2.44
CA THR A 157 10.22 12.51 2.36
C THR A 157 10.74 11.78 1.11
N GLY A 158 11.50 12.49 0.25
CA GLY A 158 12.01 11.99 -1.03
C GLY A 158 11.07 12.18 -2.21
N VAL A 159 9.79 12.42 -1.97
CA VAL A 159 8.78 12.71 -3.02
C VAL A 159 8.11 14.03 -2.69
N ASP A 160 8.69 15.12 -3.09
CA ASP A 160 8.24 16.46 -2.64
C ASP A 160 7.07 17.00 -3.46
N CYS A 161 6.91 16.55 -4.71
CA CYS A 161 5.83 17.01 -5.59
C CYS A 161 5.19 15.90 -6.39
N CYS A 162 3.97 16.14 -6.82
CA CYS A 162 3.26 15.27 -7.75
C CYS A 162 2.36 16.09 -8.68
N SER A 163 1.96 15.48 -9.78
CA SER A 163 0.91 16.00 -10.65
C SER A 163 -0.24 14.99 -10.77
N PHE A 164 -1.44 15.52 -10.97
CA PHE A 164 -2.63 14.76 -11.33
C PHE A 164 -3.08 15.21 -12.71
N LEU A 165 -3.15 14.30 -13.66
CA LEU A 165 -3.36 14.61 -15.06
C LEU A 165 -4.04 13.47 -15.80
N ASN A 166 -4.55 13.78 -17.00
CA ASN A 166 -5.04 12.80 -17.94
C ASN A 166 -4.08 12.78 -19.15
N PRO A 167 -3.19 11.79 -19.28
CA PRO A 167 -2.17 11.77 -20.33
C PRO A 167 -2.76 11.51 -21.74
N GLU A 168 -3.96 10.93 -21.83
CA GLU A 168 -4.66 10.71 -23.10
C GLU A 168 -5.44 11.94 -23.55
N ASN A 169 -5.83 12.82 -22.62
CA ASN A 169 -6.48 14.09 -22.89
C ASN A 169 -6.05 15.16 -21.87
N ILE A 170 -4.90 15.78 -22.12
CA ILE A 170 -4.29 16.76 -21.20
C ILE A 170 -5.17 17.99 -20.92
N LEU A 171 -6.17 18.24 -21.76
CA LEU A 171 -7.14 19.33 -21.59
C LEU A 171 -8.30 18.96 -20.66
N ASP A 172 -8.50 17.66 -20.39
CA ASP A 172 -9.52 17.21 -19.45
C ASP A 172 -9.03 17.34 -18.00
N LYS A 173 -9.31 18.50 -17.42
CA LYS A 173 -8.94 18.85 -16.05
C LYS A 173 -9.85 18.23 -14.99
N ASN A 174 -10.97 17.66 -15.38
CA ASN A 174 -11.98 17.14 -14.45
C ASN A 174 -11.80 15.65 -14.16
N ASN A 175 -11.06 14.94 -15.01
CA ASN A 175 -10.89 13.50 -14.92
C ASN A 175 -9.41 13.09 -14.97
N PRO A 176 -8.61 13.39 -13.94
CA PRO A 176 -7.24 12.90 -13.89
C PRO A 176 -7.24 11.36 -13.72
N THR A 177 -6.56 10.67 -14.63
CA THR A 177 -6.45 9.21 -14.63
C THR A 177 -5.11 8.72 -14.08
N VAL A 178 -4.12 9.62 -14.07
CA VAL A 178 -2.75 9.30 -13.65
C VAL A 178 -2.27 10.30 -12.61
N LYS A 179 -1.61 9.78 -11.59
CA LYS A 179 -0.75 10.53 -10.69
C LYS A 179 0.70 10.33 -11.16
N LEU A 180 1.41 11.42 -11.41
CA LEU A 180 2.83 11.41 -11.72
C LEU A 180 3.57 12.06 -10.56
N TYR A 181 4.42 11.32 -9.86
CA TYR A 181 5.24 11.89 -8.81
C TYR A 181 6.73 11.81 -9.16
N CYS A 182 7.47 12.77 -8.62
CA CYS A 182 8.89 12.95 -8.87
C CYS A 182 9.70 12.62 -7.62
N VAL A 183 10.63 11.69 -7.79
CA VAL A 183 11.64 11.36 -6.79
C VAL A 183 12.97 11.99 -7.24
N GLN A 184 13.58 12.80 -6.37
CA GLN A 184 14.78 13.58 -6.71
C GLN A 184 16.08 12.75 -6.62
N ILE A 185 15.99 11.48 -6.97
CA ILE A 185 17.12 10.54 -7.14
C ILE A 185 16.83 9.62 -8.32
N MET A 186 17.84 8.97 -8.83
CA MET A 186 17.67 7.78 -9.67
C MET A 186 17.25 6.62 -8.76
N TYR A 187 15.93 6.39 -8.66
CA TYR A 187 15.40 5.30 -7.86
C TYR A 187 15.52 3.99 -8.63
N THR A 188 16.51 3.18 -8.26
CA THR A 188 16.72 1.85 -8.82
C THR A 188 16.25 0.82 -7.81
N ASP A 189 15.31 -0.02 -8.19
CA ASP A 189 14.89 -1.16 -7.38
C ASP A 189 16.01 -2.21 -7.34
N ARG A 190 15.96 -3.13 -6.35
CA ARG A 190 16.93 -4.22 -6.20
C ARG A 190 17.05 -5.09 -7.45
N ASP A 191 15.97 -5.17 -8.23
CA ASP A 191 15.93 -5.95 -9.48
C ASP A 191 16.37 -5.16 -10.72
N THR A 192 16.63 -3.85 -10.60
CA THR A 192 17.09 -3.01 -11.69
C THR A 192 18.60 -3.23 -11.88
N LYS A 193 18.95 -3.93 -12.94
CA LYS A 193 20.35 -4.21 -13.30
C LYS A 193 20.88 -3.21 -14.34
N GLY A 194 22.17 -2.92 -14.29
CA GLY A 194 22.86 -2.15 -15.33
C GLY A 194 22.72 -0.63 -15.24
N ILE A 195 22.15 -0.10 -14.14
CA ILE A 195 22.07 1.34 -13.89
C ILE A 195 22.89 1.67 -12.65
N ASP A 196 24.00 2.34 -12.81
CA ASP A 196 24.78 2.86 -11.69
C ASP A 196 24.09 4.11 -11.11
N PRO A 197 23.94 4.21 -9.78
CA PRO A 197 23.38 5.37 -9.13
C PRO A 197 24.17 6.63 -9.44
N ASP A 198 23.49 7.68 -9.88
CA ASP A 198 24.07 8.98 -10.19
C ASP A 198 23.08 10.10 -9.86
N HIS A 199 23.44 11.35 -10.15
CA HIS A 199 22.52 12.46 -10.11
C HIS A 199 21.41 12.28 -11.14
N GLY A 200 20.16 12.42 -10.71
CA GLY A 200 19.03 12.24 -11.60
C GLY A 200 17.71 12.36 -10.88
N VAL A 201 16.66 12.09 -11.63
CA VAL A 201 15.28 12.09 -11.15
C VAL A 201 14.57 10.85 -11.62
N THR A 202 13.58 10.45 -10.87
CA THR A 202 12.67 9.38 -11.26
C THR A 202 11.25 9.94 -11.30
N LEU A 203 10.63 9.88 -12.46
CA LEU A 203 9.22 10.19 -12.65
C LEU A 203 8.45 8.89 -12.63
N THR A 204 7.48 8.78 -11.74
CA THR A 204 6.72 7.55 -11.58
C THR A 204 5.25 7.79 -11.88
N PRO A 205 4.79 7.47 -13.11
CA PRO A 205 3.37 7.46 -13.40
C PRO A 205 2.68 6.28 -12.71
N CYS A 206 1.54 6.57 -12.11
CA CYS A 206 0.71 5.65 -11.36
C CYS A 206 -0.75 5.79 -11.84
N ILE A 207 -1.36 4.71 -12.31
CA ILE A 207 -2.78 4.71 -12.70
C ILE A 207 -3.62 4.77 -11.44
N MET A 208 -4.49 5.80 -11.35
CA MET A 208 -5.29 6.05 -10.14
C MET A 208 -6.50 5.12 -10.01
N ASN A 209 -7.16 4.82 -11.13
CA ASN A 209 -8.40 4.05 -11.18
C ASN A 209 -8.30 2.93 -12.22
N PRO A 210 -7.46 1.89 -11.99
CA PRO A 210 -7.28 0.80 -12.95
C PRO A 210 -8.59 0.08 -13.21
N LYS A 211 -8.78 -0.40 -14.43
CA LYS A 211 -9.90 -1.26 -14.86
C LYS A 211 -9.60 -2.74 -14.64
N SER A 212 -8.33 -3.10 -14.62
CA SER A 212 -7.87 -4.46 -14.29
C SER A 212 -8.37 -4.88 -12.92
N ARG A 213 -8.75 -6.14 -12.78
CA ARG A 213 -9.26 -6.71 -11.53
C ARG A 213 -8.53 -8.01 -11.22
N GLY A 214 -8.06 -8.10 -10.01
CA GLY A 214 -7.41 -9.26 -9.46
C GLY A 214 -8.23 -9.97 -8.39
N GLU A 215 -7.56 -10.88 -7.70
CA GLU A 215 -8.19 -11.68 -6.66
C GLU A 215 -7.22 -12.11 -5.56
N VAL A 216 -7.80 -12.39 -4.40
CA VAL A 216 -7.16 -13.03 -3.26
C VAL A 216 -7.81 -14.38 -3.06
N THR A 217 -7.01 -15.46 -2.99
CA THR A 217 -7.51 -16.82 -2.81
C THR A 217 -6.76 -17.54 -1.69
N LEU A 218 -7.35 -18.61 -1.15
CA LEU A 218 -6.65 -19.43 -0.18
C LEU A 218 -5.49 -20.18 -0.86
N LYS A 219 -4.38 -20.30 -0.17
CA LYS A 219 -3.26 -21.16 -0.56
C LYS A 219 -3.45 -22.59 -0.07
N SER A 220 -4.00 -22.75 1.13
CA SER A 220 -4.22 -24.04 1.79
C SER A 220 -5.36 -23.96 2.81
N SER A 221 -5.63 -25.06 3.50
CA SER A 221 -6.52 -25.10 4.67
C SER A 221 -5.86 -24.56 5.96
N ASN A 222 -4.55 -24.33 5.96
CA ASN A 222 -3.84 -23.78 7.12
C ASN A 222 -4.06 -22.25 7.21
N PRO A 223 -4.72 -21.72 8.25
CA PRO A 223 -5.00 -20.30 8.38
C PRO A 223 -3.75 -19.44 8.65
N LEU A 224 -2.61 -20.04 8.95
CA LEU A 224 -1.35 -19.32 9.14
C LEU A 224 -0.62 -19.04 7.83
N ASP A 225 -0.96 -19.75 6.75
CA ASP A 225 -0.38 -19.48 5.44
C ASP A 225 -0.86 -18.14 4.89
N LEU A 226 0.03 -17.47 4.17
CA LEU A 226 -0.35 -16.27 3.43
C LEU A 226 -1.28 -16.65 2.27
N PRO A 227 -2.26 -15.79 1.90
CA PRO A 227 -3.11 -16.05 0.75
C PRO A 227 -2.34 -15.98 -0.56
N ASN A 228 -2.87 -16.59 -1.61
CA ASN A 228 -2.42 -16.29 -2.96
C ASN A 228 -3.01 -14.95 -3.38
N VAL A 229 -2.17 -14.08 -3.92
CA VAL A 229 -2.56 -12.75 -4.39
C VAL A 229 -2.23 -12.66 -5.87
N ASN A 230 -3.26 -12.46 -6.68
CA ASN A 230 -3.10 -12.19 -8.10
C ASN A 230 -3.69 -10.82 -8.41
N PRO A 231 -2.88 -9.76 -8.54
CA PRO A 231 -3.37 -8.43 -8.87
C PRO A 231 -3.93 -8.33 -10.28
N ASN A 232 -3.50 -9.24 -11.19
CA ASN A 232 -3.90 -9.29 -12.60
C ASN A 232 -3.67 -7.94 -13.32
N PHE A 233 -2.54 -7.30 -13.02
CA PHE A 233 -2.16 -6.00 -13.57
C PHE A 233 -2.19 -5.99 -15.10
N LEU A 234 -2.59 -4.85 -15.68
CA LEU A 234 -2.62 -4.60 -17.12
C LEU A 234 -3.43 -5.64 -17.93
N SER A 235 -4.37 -6.32 -17.30
CA SER A 235 -5.28 -7.25 -18.00
C SER A 235 -6.33 -6.52 -18.84
N ASN A 236 -6.56 -5.24 -18.57
CA ASN A 236 -7.46 -4.39 -19.35
C ASN A 236 -6.68 -3.51 -20.33
N LYS A 237 -7.15 -3.43 -21.58
CA LYS A 237 -6.50 -2.64 -22.63
C LYS A 237 -6.49 -1.14 -22.36
N GLU A 238 -7.49 -0.61 -21.66
CA GLU A 238 -7.54 0.80 -21.28
C GLU A 238 -6.40 1.14 -20.30
N ASP A 239 -6.11 0.27 -19.35
CA ASP A 239 -4.97 0.47 -18.43
C ASP A 239 -3.64 0.50 -19.19
N ILE A 240 -3.50 -0.36 -20.21
CA ILE A 240 -2.29 -0.40 -21.04
C ILE A 240 -2.15 0.90 -21.85
N SER A 241 -3.23 1.39 -22.49
CA SER A 241 -3.19 2.63 -23.27
C SER A 241 -2.86 3.84 -22.40
N THR A 242 -3.53 3.98 -21.26
CA THR A 242 -3.28 5.05 -20.29
C THR A 242 -1.84 5.01 -19.78
N PHE A 243 -1.32 3.80 -19.54
CA PHE A 243 0.05 3.64 -19.04
C PHE A 243 1.10 4.02 -20.08
N ILE A 244 0.91 3.60 -21.33
CA ILE A 244 1.79 3.98 -22.45
C ILE A 244 1.78 5.50 -22.64
N ALA A 245 0.61 6.14 -22.61
CA ALA A 245 0.48 7.59 -22.72
C ALA A 245 1.20 8.31 -21.56
N SER A 246 1.08 7.79 -20.34
CA SER A 246 1.74 8.38 -19.15
C SER A 246 3.26 8.27 -19.21
N LEU A 247 3.81 7.14 -19.72
CA LEU A 247 5.25 6.98 -19.90
C LEU A 247 5.81 7.89 -21.00
N LYS A 248 5.08 8.10 -22.09
CA LYS A 248 5.45 9.07 -23.14
C LYS A 248 5.52 10.47 -22.54
N LEU A 249 4.49 10.88 -21.79
CA LEU A 249 4.47 12.18 -21.13
C LEU A 249 5.61 12.32 -20.11
N ALA A 250 5.89 11.32 -19.30
CA ALA A 250 7.01 11.34 -18.34
C ALA A 250 8.37 11.49 -19.04
N ARG A 251 8.48 11.07 -20.30
CA ARG A 251 9.69 11.24 -21.11
C ARG A 251 9.84 12.63 -21.71
N GLU A 252 8.75 13.35 -21.91
CA GLU A 252 8.73 14.71 -22.47
C GLU A 252 9.00 15.78 -21.42
N VAL A 253 8.73 15.50 -20.15
CA VAL A 253 8.98 16.38 -18.99
C VAL A 253 10.45 16.34 -18.58
#